data_500def5320c33b2df818a254d274c70e
#
_entry.id   500def5320c33b2df818a254d274c70e
#
_cell.length_a   1.000
_cell.length_b   1.000
_cell.length_c   1.000
_cell.angle_alpha   90.00
_cell.angle_beta   90.00
_cell.angle_gamma   90.00
#
_symmetry.space_group_name_H-M   'P 1'
#
loop_
_entity.id
_entity.type
_entity.pdbx_description
1 polymer ?
#
loop_
_entity_poly.entity_id
_entity_poly.type
_entity_poly.pdbx_seq_one_letter_code
_entity_poly.pdbx_strand_id
1 'polypeptide(L)'
;ATGLKVDTQSLASILIGGITFEAPPGSSLVPPVEENHTFALATSRSQAMKLPDALAIPAVMYFKDSLRGLSIGAPVEFRGIVVGEVQSMHVEFDERQGEYRFPVGVTIYPGRLAAMAADGSHVVADPAARRARWNRLAEHGLRGQLRIGNLLTGQLYVAVDFFPDAPKEQIDWTRTPPVLPTVVGSMTEVQDTLSRLARRLEKVPLDQIGNDIR
;
A
#
# COMPACT_ATOMS: atom_id res chain seq x y z
N ALA A 1 -15.86 -9.79 -5.99
CA ALA A 1 -16.26 -10.08 -7.38
C ALA A 1 -16.25 -8.77 -8.15
N THR A 2 -15.16 -8.48 -8.85
CA THR A 2 -15.05 -7.35 -9.77
C THR A 2 -15.83 -7.73 -11.03
N GLY A 3 -17.12 -7.43 -11.05
CA GLY A 3 -17.92 -7.52 -12.26
C GLY A 3 -17.43 -6.47 -13.25
N LEU A 4 -17.37 -6.84 -14.53
CA LEU A 4 -17.12 -5.92 -15.64
C LEU A 4 -18.23 -4.87 -15.65
N LYS A 5 -17.93 -3.66 -15.16
CA LYS A 5 -18.84 -2.52 -15.31
C LYS A 5 -18.63 -1.94 -16.70
N VAL A 6 -19.49 -2.29 -17.64
CA VAL A 6 -19.55 -1.64 -18.94
C VAL A 6 -20.51 -0.46 -18.82
N ASP A 7 -19.95 0.74 -18.76
CA ASP A 7 -20.72 2.01 -18.75
C ASP A 7 -20.93 2.41 -20.21
N THR A 8 -22.03 1.96 -20.80
CA THR A 8 -22.34 2.20 -22.21
C THR A 8 -23.22 3.43 -22.36
N GLN A 9 -22.63 4.56 -22.66
CA GLN A 9 -23.40 5.75 -23.07
C GLN A 9 -23.85 5.72 -24.55
N SER A 10 -23.24 4.86 -25.39
CA SER A 10 -23.65 4.64 -26.76
C SER A 10 -22.99 3.39 -27.34
N LEU A 11 -23.77 2.51 -27.98
CA LEU A 11 -23.25 1.36 -28.75
C LEU A 11 -22.32 1.79 -29.91
N ALA A 12 -22.53 2.99 -30.48
CA ALA A 12 -21.69 3.53 -31.53
C ALA A 12 -20.27 3.88 -31.03
N SER A 13 -20.13 4.30 -29.78
CA SER A 13 -18.84 4.65 -29.19
C SER A 13 -17.94 3.43 -28.97
N ILE A 14 -18.52 2.25 -28.82
CA ILE A 14 -17.78 0.98 -28.67
C ILE A 14 -17.10 0.57 -29.99
N LEU A 15 -17.75 0.85 -31.11
CA LEU A 15 -17.26 0.45 -32.44
C LEU A 15 -16.28 1.44 -33.06
N ILE A 16 -16.40 2.74 -32.75
CA ILE A 16 -15.61 3.79 -33.40
C ILE A 16 -14.46 4.28 -32.53
N GLY A 17 -14.55 4.00 -31.21
CA GLY A 17 -13.69 4.63 -30.22
C GLY A 17 -14.05 6.12 -30.08
N GLY A 18 -13.91 6.68 -28.90
CA GLY A 18 -14.20 8.10 -28.68
C GLY A 18 -13.58 8.59 -27.38
N ILE A 19 -13.26 9.88 -27.35
CA ILE A 19 -12.85 10.57 -26.13
C ILE A 19 -14.06 11.37 -25.64
N THR A 20 -14.44 11.15 -24.38
CA THR A 20 -15.53 11.90 -23.73
C THR A 20 -14.93 12.90 -22.75
N PHE A 21 -15.43 14.13 -22.80
CA PHE A 21 -15.08 15.17 -21.84
C PHE A 21 -16.27 15.34 -20.88
N GLU A 22 -15.97 15.29 -19.58
CA GLU A 22 -16.97 15.51 -18.53
C GLU A 22 -16.36 16.31 -17.39
N ALA A 23 -17.07 17.25 -16.84
CA ALA A 23 -16.63 18.01 -15.67
C ALA A 23 -17.08 17.28 -14.39
N PRO A 24 -16.22 17.18 -13.35
CA PRO A 24 -16.62 16.63 -12.06
C PRO A 24 -17.79 17.39 -11.43
N PRO A 25 -18.67 16.73 -10.69
CA PRO A 25 -19.75 17.40 -9.97
C PRO A 25 -19.20 18.50 -9.06
N GLY A 26 -19.77 19.70 -9.15
CA GLY A 26 -19.33 20.85 -8.34
C GLY A 26 -18.24 21.73 -8.97
N SER A 27 -17.78 21.43 -10.19
CA SER A 27 -16.75 22.20 -10.90
C SER A 27 -17.26 23.47 -11.59
N SER A 28 -18.52 23.89 -11.36
CA SER A 28 -19.16 25.03 -12.02
C SER A 28 -18.50 26.41 -11.81
N LEU A 29 -17.47 26.49 -10.97
CA LEU A 29 -16.72 27.72 -10.66
C LEU A 29 -15.26 27.69 -11.15
N VAL A 30 -14.87 26.73 -11.96
CA VAL A 30 -13.51 26.66 -12.49
C VAL A 30 -13.41 27.61 -13.68
N PRO A 31 -12.42 28.54 -13.70
CA PRO A 31 -12.21 29.40 -14.84
C PRO A 31 -11.85 28.59 -16.10
N PRO A 32 -12.19 29.12 -17.30
CA PRO A 32 -11.76 28.46 -18.53
C PRO A 32 -10.26 28.28 -18.58
N VAL A 33 -9.80 27.12 -19.08
CA VAL A 33 -8.38 26.86 -19.28
C VAL A 33 -7.85 27.68 -20.47
N GLU A 34 -6.54 27.94 -20.45
CA GLU A 34 -5.86 28.64 -21.53
C GLU A 34 -5.89 27.85 -22.84
N GLU A 35 -5.78 28.58 -23.95
CA GLU A 35 -5.70 27.99 -25.29
C GLU A 35 -4.49 27.03 -25.39
N ASN A 36 -4.66 25.87 -26.00
CA ASN A 36 -3.67 24.79 -26.08
C ASN A 36 -3.35 24.06 -24.78
N HIS A 37 -4.23 24.12 -23.77
CA HIS A 37 -4.07 23.33 -22.56
C HIS A 37 -4.10 21.82 -22.85
N THR A 38 -3.12 21.08 -22.30
CA THR A 38 -3.02 19.63 -22.47
C THR A 38 -3.71 18.92 -21.32
N PHE A 39 -4.72 18.10 -21.63
CA PHE A 39 -5.40 17.27 -20.66
C PHE A 39 -4.84 15.86 -20.65
N ALA A 40 -4.64 15.29 -19.47
CA ALA A 40 -4.28 13.88 -19.33
C ALA A 40 -5.48 12.99 -19.66
N LEU A 41 -5.30 12.04 -20.58
CA LEU A 41 -6.35 11.07 -20.92
C LEU A 41 -6.40 9.97 -19.85
N ALA A 42 -7.56 9.84 -19.19
CA ALA A 42 -7.80 8.76 -18.25
C ALA A 42 -8.30 7.50 -18.98
N THR A 43 -7.94 6.33 -18.49
CA THR A 43 -8.33 5.04 -19.10
C THR A 43 -9.79 4.65 -18.80
N SER A 44 -10.43 5.33 -17.86
CA SER A 44 -11.82 5.11 -17.51
C SER A 44 -12.47 6.38 -16.94
N ARG A 45 -13.80 6.48 -17.06
CA ARG A 45 -14.59 7.57 -16.45
C ARG A 45 -14.38 7.65 -14.94
N SER A 46 -14.36 6.51 -14.25
CA SER A 46 -14.14 6.46 -12.81
C SER A 46 -12.77 7.00 -12.40
N GLN A 47 -11.76 6.83 -13.24
CA GLN A 47 -10.42 7.38 -13.02
C GLN A 47 -10.38 8.88 -13.34
N ALA A 48 -11.04 9.32 -14.42
CA ALA A 48 -11.13 10.73 -14.78
C ALA A 48 -11.87 11.57 -13.73
N MET A 49 -12.89 11.00 -13.10
CA MET A 49 -13.73 11.67 -12.09
C MET A 49 -13.15 11.63 -10.67
N LYS A 50 -12.01 10.95 -10.46
CA LYS A 50 -11.31 11.06 -9.18
C LYS A 50 -10.76 12.48 -9.07
N LEU A 51 -11.22 13.21 -8.06
CA LEU A 51 -10.57 14.47 -7.69
C LEU A 51 -9.10 14.19 -7.39
N PRO A 52 -8.17 14.98 -7.95
CA PRO A 52 -6.76 14.84 -7.60
C PRO A 52 -6.59 14.98 -6.09
N ASP A 53 -5.88 14.04 -5.48
CA ASP A 53 -5.52 14.20 -4.07
C ASP A 53 -4.64 15.46 -3.95
N ALA A 54 -5.05 16.40 -3.10
CA ALA A 54 -4.39 17.70 -2.92
C ALA A 54 -2.92 17.57 -2.49
N LEU A 55 -2.55 16.42 -1.93
CA LEU A 55 -1.18 16.10 -1.53
C LEU A 55 -0.89 14.63 -1.81
N ALA A 56 0.14 14.38 -2.60
CA ALA A 56 0.71 13.08 -2.87
C ALA A 56 2.13 13.03 -2.29
N ILE A 57 2.40 12.08 -1.40
CA ILE A 57 3.71 11.94 -0.75
C ILE A 57 4.34 10.64 -1.24
N PRO A 58 5.43 10.73 -2.02
CA PRO A 58 6.19 9.55 -2.39
C PRO A 58 6.94 9.00 -1.17
N ALA A 59 7.02 7.68 -1.07
CA ALA A 59 7.76 6.96 -0.04
C ALA A 59 8.28 5.64 -0.59
N VAL A 60 9.24 5.03 0.11
CA VAL A 60 9.75 3.70 -0.20
C VAL A 60 9.55 2.79 1.00
N MET A 61 9.18 1.55 0.74
CA MET A 61 9.08 0.47 1.72
C MET A 61 9.97 -0.69 1.28
N TYR A 62 10.84 -1.18 2.17
CA TYR A 62 11.71 -2.30 1.86
C TYR A 62 11.12 -3.59 2.41
N PHE A 63 10.76 -4.51 1.51
CA PHE A 63 10.27 -5.82 1.90
C PHE A 63 11.35 -6.88 1.73
N LYS A 64 11.32 -7.91 2.57
CA LYS A 64 12.12 -9.13 2.44
C LYS A 64 11.31 -10.28 1.85
N ASP A 65 9.99 -10.15 1.87
CA ASP A 65 9.05 -11.11 1.31
C ASP A 65 9.03 -11.07 -0.22
N SER A 66 8.60 -12.18 -0.84
CA SER A 66 8.38 -12.22 -2.27
C SER A 66 7.29 -11.22 -2.71
N LEU A 67 7.59 -10.42 -3.72
CA LEU A 67 6.62 -9.50 -4.34
C LEU A 67 5.70 -10.19 -5.35
N ARG A 68 5.74 -11.53 -5.47
CA ARG A 68 4.90 -12.25 -6.43
C ARG A 68 3.43 -12.02 -6.14
N GLY A 69 2.71 -11.44 -7.10
CA GLY A 69 1.31 -11.04 -6.95
C GLY A 69 1.09 -9.56 -6.61
N LEU A 70 2.15 -8.82 -6.28
CA LEU A 70 2.09 -7.36 -6.21
C LEU A 70 2.24 -6.78 -7.63
N SER A 71 1.54 -5.70 -7.93
CA SER A 71 1.60 -5.01 -9.22
C SER A 71 1.72 -3.50 -9.03
N ILE A 72 2.23 -2.80 -10.04
CA ILE A 72 2.13 -1.34 -10.10
C ILE A 72 0.65 -0.98 -10.14
N GLY A 73 0.26 0.06 -9.39
CA GLY A 73 -1.14 0.43 -9.17
C GLY A 73 -1.86 -0.39 -8.08
N ALA A 74 -1.20 -1.40 -7.48
CA ALA A 74 -1.77 -2.09 -6.32
C ALA A 74 -2.06 -1.10 -5.19
N PRO A 75 -3.18 -1.25 -4.47
CA PRO A 75 -3.54 -0.31 -3.42
C PRO A 75 -2.58 -0.39 -2.22
N VAL A 76 -2.35 0.77 -1.61
CA VAL A 76 -1.83 0.88 -0.25
C VAL A 76 -3.04 1.17 0.63
N GLU A 77 -3.31 0.29 1.60
CA GLU A 77 -4.51 0.37 2.42
C GLU A 77 -4.18 0.54 3.91
N PHE A 78 -4.95 1.39 4.57
CA PHE A 78 -4.98 1.48 6.01
C PHE A 78 -6.33 0.95 6.49
N ARG A 79 -6.34 -0.25 7.10
CA ARG A 79 -7.55 -0.91 7.62
C ARG A 79 -8.70 -0.98 6.61
N GLY A 80 -8.37 -1.35 5.35
CA GLY A 80 -9.37 -1.49 4.28
C GLY A 80 -9.70 -0.20 3.53
N ILE A 81 -9.06 0.93 3.87
CA ILE A 81 -9.23 2.18 3.16
C ILE A 81 -8.01 2.44 2.31
N VAL A 82 -8.23 2.66 1.02
CA VAL A 82 -7.15 2.95 0.07
C VAL A 82 -6.60 4.35 0.36
N VAL A 83 -5.37 4.39 0.86
CA VAL A 83 -4.64 5.61 1.23
C VAL A 83 -3.46 5.90 0.32
N GLY A 84 -3.23 5.05 -0.67
CA GLY A 84 -2.12 5.20 -1.60
C GLY A 84 -2.13 4.12 -2.67
N GLU A 85 -1.06 4.09 -3.45
CA GLU A 85 -0.83 3.09 -4.49
C GLU A 85 0.66 2.80 -4.71
N VAL A 86 0.95 1.61 -5.21
CA VAL A 86 2.29 1.18 -5.60
C VAL A 86 2.68 1.82 -6.92
N GLN A 87 3.86 2.46 -6.97
CA GLN A 87 4.37 3.14 -8.16
C GLN A 87 5.49 2.38 -8.84
N SER A 88 6.35 1.70 -8.08
CA SER A 88 7.50 0.99 -8.61
C SER A 88 7.91 -0.18 -7.72
N MET A 89 8.57 -1.15 -8.30
CA MET A 89 9.13 -2.31 -7.61
C MET A 89 10.52 -2.58 -8.17
N HIS A 90 11.49 -2.79 -7.29
CA HIS A 90 12.86 -3.07 -7.66
C HIS A 90 13.41 -4.22 -6.80
N VAL A 91 14.59 -4.70 -7.16
CA VAL A 91 15.39 -5.62 -6.36
C VAL A 91 16.72 -4.95 -6.06
N GLU A 92 17.13 -4.99 -4.80
CA GLU A 92 18.44 -4.53 -4.36
C GLU A 92 19.13 -5.64 -3.58
N PHE A 93 20.44 -5.74 -3.73
CA PHE A 93 21.27 -6.58 -2.87
C PHE A 93 21.88 -5.69 -1.77
N ASP A 94 21.59 -6.00 -0.53
CA ASP A 94 22.20 -5.32 0.62
C ASP A 94 23.51 -5.98 0.97
N GLU A 95 24.63 -5.41 0.51
CA GLU A 95 25.97 -5.94 0.75
C GLU A 95 26.33 -6.06 2.24
N ARG A 96 25.75 -5.21 3.10
CA ARG A 96 26.02 -5.22 4.55
C ARG A 96 25.35 -6.39 5.26
N GLN A 97 24.15 -6.77 4.79
CA GLN A 97 23.38 -7.87 5.36
C GLN A 97 23.56 -9.17 4.56
N GLY A 98 24.09 -9.11 3.33
CA GLY A 98 24.23 -10.24 2.43
C GLY A 98 22.87 -10.78 1.94
N GLU A 99 21.83 -9.95 1.93
CA GLU A 99 20.47 -10.34 1.62
C GLU A 99 19.88 -9.49 0.49
N TYR A 100 18.97 -10.11 -0.28
CA TYR A 100 18.13 -9.35 -1.21
C TYR A 100 16.99 -8.68 -0.45
N ARG A 101 16.70 -7.45 -0.83
CA ARG A 101 15.52 -6.71 -0.37
C ARG A 101 14.83 -6.07 -1.56
N PHE A 102 13.56 -5.82 -1.40
CA PHE A 102 12.71 -5.36 -2.48
C PHE A 102 12.16 -3.98 -2.12
N PRO A 103 12.80 -2.88 -2.62
CA PRO A 103 12.24 -1.55 -2.49
C PRO A 103 10.99 -1.41 -3.35
N VAL A 104 9.89 -1.09 -2.69
CA VAL A 104 8.60 -0.78 -3.30
C VAL A 104 8.34 0.70 -3.13
N GLY A 105 8.34 1.43 -4.25
CA GLY A 105 7.95 2.84 -4.28
C GLY A 105 6.43 2.95 -4.19
N VAL A 106 5.96 3.77 -3.29
CA VAL A 106 4.53 4.02 -3.07
C VAL A 106 4.23 5.51 -3.07
N THR A 107 3.02 5.87 -3.44
CA THR A 107 2.48 7.22 -3.21
C THR A 107 1.41 7.13 -2.14
N ILE A 108 1.53 7.96 -1.11
CA ILE A 108 0.54 8.07 -0.03
C ILE A 108 -0.24 9.36 -0.21
N TYR A 109 -1.55 9.28 0.01
CA TYR A 109 -2.50 10.39 -0.07
C TYR A 109 -3.02 10.74 1.34
N PRO A 110 -2.32 11.61 2.09
CA PRO A 110 -2.67 11.91 3.49
C PRO A 110 -4.07 12.52 3.65
N GLY A 111 -4.57 13.21 2.62
CA GLY A 111 -5.92 13.76 2.62
C GLY A 111 -7.01 12.71 2.81
N ARG A 112 -6.80 11.49 2.33
CA ARG A 112 -7.75 10.39 2.51
C ARG A 112 -7.84 9.91 3.96
N LEU A 113 -6.73 10.01 4.71
CA LEU A 113 -6.70 9.73 6.15
C LEU A 113 -7.24 10.89 6.98
N ALA A 114 -6.99 12.13 6.55
CA ALA A 114 -7.45 13.33 7.27
C ALA A 114 -8.97 13.49 7.20
N ALA A 115 -9.60 13.12 6.09
CA ALA A 115 -11.06 13.12 5.96
C ALA A 115 -11.77 12.20 6.97
N MET A 116 -11.02 11.34 7.67
CA MET A 116 -11.52 10.41 8.67
C MET A 116 -11.22 10.87 10.11
N ALA A 117 -10.46 11.94 10.29
CA ALA A 117 -10.18 12.48 11.61
C ALA A 117 -11.45 13.15 12.16
N ALA A 118 -11.97 12.63 13.28
CA ALA A 118 -13.20 13.12 13.92
C ALA A 118 -13.10 14.58 14.39
N ASP A 119 -11.88 15.13 14.51
CA ASP A 119 -11.60 16.49 14.95
C ASP A 119 -11.50 17.51 13.82
N GLY A 120 -11.77 17.09 12.57
CA GLY A 120 -11.64 17.97 11.40
C GLY A 120 -10.20 18.44 11.14
N SER A 121 -9.21 17.78 11.74
CA SER A 121 -7.81 18.11 11.51
C SER A 121 -7.47 17.92 10.04
N HIS A 122 -7.40 19.03 9.34
CA HIS A 122 -6.98 19.09 7.94
C HIS A 122 -5.55 18.58 7.79
N VAL A 123 -5.19 18.17 6.59
CA VAL A 123 -3.82 17.80 6.22
C VAL A 123 -2.88 18.87 6.76
N VAL A 124 -1.97 18.47 7.65
CA VAL A 124 -0.99 19.38 8.24
C VAL A 124 -0.15 19.98 7.10
N ALA A 125 -0.36 21.26 6.81
CA ALA A 125 0.27 21.94 5.70
C ALA A 125 1.79 22.10 5.93
N ASP A 126 2.21 22.31 7.20
CA ASP A 126 3.60 22.42 7.55
C ASP A 126 4.37 21.09 7.40
N PRO A 127 5.42 21.04 6.54
CA PRO A 127 6.22 19.85 6.33
C PRO A 127 6.90 19.32 7.60
N ALA A 128 7.34 20.18 8.51
CA ALA A 128 8.01 19.79 9.75
C ALA A 128 7.02 19.11 10.72
N ALA A 129 5.86 19.73 10.94
CA ALA A 129 4.80 19.15 11.76
C ALA A 129 4.28 17.83 11.18
N ARG A 130 4.20 17.71 9.84
CA ARG A 130 3.85 16.47 9.16
C ARG A 130 4.88 15.37 9.43
N ARG A 131 6.18 15.65 9.28
CA ARG A 131 7.26 14.69 9.60
C ARG A 131 7.19 14.23 11.06
N ALA A 132 7.02 15.16 11.99
CA ALA A 132 6.89 14.85 13.42
C ALA A 132 5.67 13.93 13.69
N ARG A 133 4.54 14.18 13.02
CA ARG A 133 3.35 13.31 13.13
C ARG A 133 3.63 11.91 12.62
N TRP A 134 4.23 11.78 11.45
CA TRP A 134 4.56 10.47 10.86
C TRP A 134 5.56 9.69 11.71
N ASN A 135 6.59 10.36 12.27
CA ASN A 135 7.53 9.72 13.20
C ASN A 135 6.83 9.17 14.43
N ARG A 136 5.92 9.95 15.03
CA ARG A 136 5.11 9.46 16.17
C ARG A 136 4.29 8.22 15.79
N LEU A 137 3.68 8.20 14.62
CA LEU A 137 2.94 7.01 14.17
C LEU A 137 3.87 5.81 14.01
N ALA A 138 5.06 5.99 13.42
CA ALA A 138 6.06 4.94 13.29
C ALA A 138 6.57 4.43 14.65
N GLU A 139 6.79 5.32 15.62
CA GLU A 139 7.16 4.97 17.00
C GLU A 139 6.07 4.18 17.72
N HIS A 140 4.79 4.42 17.38
CA HIS A 140 3.65 3.64 17.87
C HIS A 140 3.38 2.37 17.07
N GLY A 141 4.31 2.00 16.18
CA GLY A 141 4.25 0.73 15.45
C GLY A 141 3.59 0.80 14.08
N LEU A 142 3.39 1.97 13.48
CA LEU A 142 2.91 2.06 12.10
C LEU A 142 3.93 1.42 11.16
N ARG A 143 3.52 0.37 10.43
CA ARG A 143 4.36 -0.41 9.51
C ARG A 143 3.64 -0.72 8.22
N GLY A 144 4.41 -0.87 7.15
CA GLY A 144 3.96 -1.50 5.91
C GLY A 144 4.12 -3.01 5.98
N GLN A 145 3.15 -3.74 5.46
CA GLN A 145 3.14 -5.20 5.37
C GLN A 145 2.55 -5.64 4.04
N LEU A 146 3.13 -6.68 3.41
CA LEU A 146 2.49 -7.33 2.26
C LEU A 146 1.39 -8.26 2.75
N ARG A 147 0.19 -8.11 2.19
CA ARG A 147 -0.96 -8.97 2.49
C ARG A 147 -1.62 -9.48 1.21
N ILE A 148 -2.23 -10.65 1.31
CA ILE A 148 -3.00 -11.23 0.22
C ILE A 148 -4.38 -10.56 0.18
N GLY A 149 -4.67 -9.87 -0.92
CA GLY A 149 -5.97 -9.27 -1.16
C GLY A 149 -6.98 -10.25 -1.79
N ASN A 150 -6.47 -11.21 -2.56
CA ASN A 150 -7.29 -12.24 -3.19
C ASN A 150 -6.57 -13.59 -3.14
N LEU A 151 -7.11 -14.53 -2.39
CA LEU A 151 -6.54 -15.87 -2.21
C LEU A 151 -6.57 -16.73 -3.47
N LEU A 152 -7.54 -16.51 -4.37
CA LEU A 152 -7.65 -17.30 -5.60
C LEU A 152 -6.62 -16.89 -6.64
N THR A 153 -6.34 -15.60 -6.75
CA THR A 153 -5.38 -15.06 -7.73
C THR A 153 -3.99 -14.87 -7.16
N GLY A 154 -3.83 -14.93 -5.84
CA GLY A 154 -2.58 -14.60 -5.16
C GLY A 154 -2.22 -13.11 -5.21
N GLN A 155 -3.17 -12.23 -5.54
CA GLN A 155 -2.94 -10.81 -5.64
C GLN A 155 -2.55 -10.22 -4.28
N LEU A 156 -1.43 -9.50 -4.25
CA LEU A 156 -0.94 -8.79 -3.07
C LEU A 156 -1.34 -7.31 -3.12
N TYR A 157 -1.38 -6.73 -1.93
CA TYR A 157 -1.47 -5.28 -1.71
C TYR A 157 -0.56 -4.89 -0.54
N VAL A 158 -0.31 -3.60 -0.39
CA VAL A 158 0.43 -3.07 0.74
C VAL A 158 -0.56 -2.64 1.82
N ALA A 159 -0.54 -3.33 2.97
CA ALA A 159 -1.28 -2.90 4.15
C ALA A 159 -0.39 -2.00 5.00
N VAL A 160 -0.93 -0.88 5.47
CA VAL A 160 -0.34 -0.04 6.49
C VAL A 160 -1.20 -0.22 7.75
N ASP A 161 -0.58 -0.65 8.84
CA ASP A 161 -1.29 -0.91 10.10
C ASP A 161 -0.36 -0.70 11.29
N PHE A 162 -0.93 -0.74 12.51
CA PHE A 162 -0.17 -0.64 13.75
C PHE A 162 0.23 -2.01 14.27
N PHE A 163 1.51 -2.17 14.53
CA PHE A 163 2.15 -3.36 15.09
C PHE A 163 2.85 -2.96 16.41
N PRO A 164 2.14 -2.97 17.55
CA PRO A 164 2.68 -2.49 18.84
C PRO A 164 3.91 -3.26 19.31
N ASP A 165 3.99 -4.55 18.94
CA ASP A 165 5.08 -5.45 19.32
C ASP A 165 6.28 -5.36 18.38
N ALA A 166 6.19 -4.60 17.29
CA ALA A 166 7.31 -4.40 16.37
C ALA A 166 8.41 -3.54 17.02
N PRO A 167 9.69 -3.77 16.69
CA PRO A 167 10.77 -2.91 17.15
C PRO A 167 10.48 -1.44 16.84
N LYS A 168 10.85 -0.55 17.76
CA LYS A 168 10.69 0.90 17.54
C LYS A 168 11.59 1.34 16.41
N GLU A 169 11.01 1.83 15.36
CA GLU A 169 11.70 2.38 14.20
C GLU A 169 11.15 3.76 13.86
N GLN A 170 11.98 4.57 13.24
CA GLN A 170 11.60 5.88 12.72
C GLN A 170 11.63 5.85 11.19
N ILE A 171 10.94 6.80 10.60
CA ILE A 171 10.99 7.00 9.15
C ILE A 171 12.34 7.63 8.81
N ASP A 172 13.02 7.06 7.83
CA ASP A 172 14.27 7.64 7.33
C ASP A 172 13.98 8.77 6.34
N TRP A 173 14.07 9.99 6.85
CA TRP A 173 13.88 11.22 6.08
C TRP A 173 15.16 11.70 5.39
N THR A 174 16.30 11.02 5.60
CA THR A 174 17.57 11.38 4.94
C THR A 174 17.57 10.97 3.48
N ARG A 175 16.70 10.02 3.11
CA ARG A 175 16.49 9.55 1.75
C ARG A 175 15.36 10.32 1.04
N THR A 176 15.47 10.41 -0.26
CA THR A 176 14.43 10.96 -1.13
C THR A 176 14.10 9.95 -2.23
N PRO A 177 12.92 9.34 -2.19
CA PRO A 177 11.84 9.46 -1.21
C PRO A 177 12.18 8.89 0.18
N PRO A 178 11.47 9.34 1.26
CA PRO A 178 11.66 8.81 2.61
C PRO A 178 11.33 7.33 2.70
N VAL A 179 11.98 6.63 3.64
CA VAL A 179 11.78 5.19 3.84
C VAL A 179 10.87 4.96 5.04
N LEU A 180 9.74 4.29 4.78
CA LEU A 180 8.81 3.85 5.81
C LEU A 180 9.18 2.46 6.31
N PRO A 181 9.13 2.22 7.62
CA PRO A 181 9.44 0.92 8.19
C PRO A 181 8.38 -0.14 7.84
N THR A 182 8.81 -1.40 7.72
CA THR A 182 7.98 -2.54 7.33
C THR A 182 8.09 -3.68 8.33
N VAL A 183 7.14 -4.58 8.28
CA VAL A 183 7.19 -5.88 8.95
C VAL A 183 7.02 -7.00 7.93
N VAL A 184 7.46 -8.19 8.30
CA VAL A 184 7.33 -9.40 7.48
C VAL A 184 5.85 -9.68 7.18
N GLY A 185 5.57 -10.17 5.98
CA GLY A 185 4.21 -10.52 5.55
C GLY A 185 3.60 -11.63 6.40
N SER A 186 2.29 -11.59 6.58
CA SER A 186 1.55 -12.54 7.42
C SER A 186 1.71 -14.00 6.98
N MET A 187 1.89 -14.26 5.69
CA MET A 187 2.08 -15.62 5.17
C MET A 187 3.46 -16.19 5.56
N THR A 188 4.51 -15.39 5.46
CA THR A 188 5.86 -15.78 5.86
C THR A 188 5.92 -16.03 7.37
N GLU A 189 5.24 -15.21 8.16
CA GLU A 189 5.14 -15.36 9.61
C GLU A 189 4.46 -16.67 10.02
N VAL A 190 3.38 -17.06 9.33
CA VAL A 190 2.68 -18.34 9.54
C VAL A 190 3.59 -19.52 9.18
N GLN A 191 4.27 -19.47 8.03
CA GLN A 191 5.20 -20.51 7.61
C GLN A 191 6.38 -20.68 8.60
N ASP A 192 6.95 -19.58 9.06
CA ASP A 192 8.02 -19.60 10.05
C ASP A 192 7.56 -20.15 11.41
N THR A 193 6.34 -19.83 11.80
CA THR A 193 5.76 -20.33 13.05
C THR A 193 5.49 -21.83 12.97
N LEU A 194 4.91 -22.30 11.86
CA LEU A 194 4.70 -23.73 11.62
C LEU A 194 6.04 -24.48 11.56
N SER A 195 7.05 -23.94 10.90
CA SER A 195 8.38 -24.54 10.82
C SER A 195 9.05 -24.62 12.20
N ARG A 196 8.87 -23.60 13.04
CA ARG A 196 9.37 -23.61 14.43
C ARG A 196 8.63 -24.62 15.30
N LEU A 197 7.32 -24.77 15.13
CA LEU A 197 6.53 -25.77 15.83
C LEU A 197 6.93 -27.19 15.41
N ALA A 198 7.07 -27.44 14.12
CA ALA A 198 7.53 -28.72 13.60
C ALA A 198 8.89 -29.14 14.20
N ARG A 199 9.88 -28.22 14.20
CA ARG A 199 11.21 -28.46 14.81
C ARG A 199 11.14 -28.65 16.33
N ARG A 200 10.16 -28.09 17.03
CA ARG A 200 9.96 -28.34 18.47
C ARG A 200 9.36 -29.72 18.71
N LEU A 201 8.42 -30.16 17.87
CA LEU A 201 7.82 -31.49 17.95
C LEU A 201 8.83 -32.60 17.66
N GLU A 202 9.73 -32.40 16.69
CA GLU A 202 10.83 -33.34 16.42
C GLU A 202 11.78 -33.54 17.62
N LYS A 203 11.90 -32.56 18.50
CA LYS A 203 12.74 -32.61 19.70
C LYS A 203 12.02 -33.19 20.91
N VAL A 204 10.73 -33.52 20.83
CA VAL A 204 10.02 -34.24 21.90
C VAL A 204 10.34 -35.72 21.77
N PRO A 205 11.03 -36.32 22.74
CA PRO A 205 11.41 -37.74 22.68
C PRO A 205 10.16 -38.58 22.94
N LEU A 206 9.38 -38.83 21.88
CA LEU A 206 8.16 -39.66 21.94
C LEU A 206 8.46 -41.09 22.39
N ASP A 207 9.69 -41.57 22.19
CA ASP A 207 10.15 -42.90 22.61
C ASP A 207 10.22 -43.05 24.14
N GLN A 208 10.38 -41.94 24.89
CA GLN A 208 10.41 -41.97 26.35
C GLN A 208 9.01 -42.01 26.95
N ILE A 209 8.04 -41.41 26.32
CA ILE A 209 6.65 -41.39 26.79
C ILE A 209 6.01 -42.78 26.66
N GLY A 210 6.41 -43.58 25.64
CA GLY A 210 5.92 -44.93 25.45
C GLY A 210 6.47 -45.96 26.45
N ASN A 211 7.60 -45.67 27.12
CA ASN A 211 8.21 -46.58 28.07
C ASN A 211 7.75 -46.37 29.53
N ASP A 212 7.22 -45.19 29.86
CA ASP A 212 6.72 -44.88 31.22
C ASP A 212 5.24 -45.32 31.46
N ILE A 213 4.62 -45.94 30.47
CA ILE A 213 3.22 -46.44 30.56
C ILE A 213 3.18 -48.00 30.64
N ARG A 214 4.28 -48.63 31.07
CA ARG A 214 4.28 -50.09 31.32
C ARG A 214 4.44 -50.39 32.79
#